data_31a4352e91ac196df1c63a77b7bbffa6
#
_entry.id   31a4352e91ac196df1c63a77b7bbffa6
#
_cell.length_a   1.000
_cell.length_b   1.000
_cell.length_c   1.000
_cell.angle_alpha   90.00
_cell.angle_beta   90.00
_cell.angle_gamma   90.00
#
_symmetry.space_group_name_H-M   'P 1'
#
loop_
_entity.id
_entity.type
_entity.pdbx_description
1 polymer ?
#
loop_
_entity_poly.entity_id
_entity_poly.type
_entity_poly.pdbx_seq_one_letter_code
_entity_poly.pdbx_strand_id
1 'polypeptide(L)'
;MSDIEAYLLDQDEVVNVSVTIGGSPLRYYLASTSFGPKANFGNLLIEVEKKEQSPIVEERLNTYVRENYPDMLIRSSLFKLSPAVEAAIEIGFIGENIDTLAALTERAMNIMRECDMVTDIRSSWGNKVPVWEPAYSQERGQRLGITRQSV
;
A
#
# COMPACT_ATOMS: atom_id res chain seq x y z
N MET A 1 -4.06 -13.13 2.35
CA MET A 1 -3.69 -13.26 0.91
C MET A 1 -4.14 -14.61 0.36
N SER A 2 -3.91 -15.75 1.03
CA SER A 2 -4.36 -17.08 0.55
C SER A 2 -5.88 -17.17 0.34
N ASP A 3 -6.68 -16.53 1.19
CA ASP A 3 -8.14 -16.54 1.04
C ASP A 3 -8.60 -15.73 -0.19
N ILE A 4 -7.92 -14.61 -0.47
CA ILE A 4 -8.18 -13.80 -1.67
C ILE A 4 -7.77 -14.56 -2.93
N GLU A 5 -6.64 -15.25 -2.90
CA GLU A 5 -6.19 -16.12 -3.98
C GLU A 5 -7.21 -17.25 -4.26
N ALA A 6 -7.66 -17.93 -3.21
CA ALA A 6 -8.66 -18.98 -3.31
C ALA A 6 -9.99 -18.46 -3.89
N TYR A 7 -10.45 -17.29 -3.40
CA TYR A 7 -11.64 -16.63 -3.93
C TYR A 7 -11.53 -16.30 -5.41
N LEU A 8 -10.36 -15.83 -5.85
CA LEU A 8 -10.13 -15.49 -7.26
C LEU A 8 -10.07 -16.74 -8.15
N LEU A 9 -9.39 -17.80 -7.70
CA LEU A 9 -9.28 -19.05 -8.45
C LEU A 9 -10.60 -19.82 -8.56
N ASP A 10 -11.60 -19.52 -7.72
CA ASP A 10 -12.95 -20.10 -7.79
C ASP A 10 -13.84 -19.40 -8.83
N GLN A 11 -13.35 -18.37 -9.52
CA GLN A 11 -14.08 -17.67 -10.58
C GLN A 11 -13.74 -18.25 -11.95
N ASP A 12 -14.75 -18.58 -12.74
CA ASP A 12 -14.61 -19.18 -14.06
C ASP A 12 -13.78 -18.34 -15.05
N GLU A 13 -13.75 -17.00 -14.84
CA GLU A 13 -13.04 -16.07 -15.71
C GLU A 13 -11.53 -15.99 -15.40
N VAL A 14 -11.10 -16.50 -14.23
CA VAL A 14 -9.71 -16.40 -13.76
C VAL A 14 -8.92 -17.65 -14.14
N VAL A 15 -7.87 -17.47 -14.90
CA VAL A 15 -6.98 -18.55 -15.36
C VAL A 15 -5.87 -18.82 -14.35
N ASN A 16 -5.29 -17.75 -13.80
CA ASN A 16 -4.14 -17.87 -12.90
C ASN A 16 -4.04 -16.66 -11.98
N VAL A 17 -3.50 -16.88 -10.78
CA VAL A 17 -3.21 -15.85 -9.79
C VAL A 17 -1.80 -16.04 -9.26
N SER A 18 -0.95 -15.03 -9.43
CA SER A 18 0.39 -15.01 -8.82
C SER A 18 0.41 -14.06 -7.64
N VAL A 19 0.81 -14.56 -6.47
CA VAL A 19 0.83 -13.82 -5.21
C VAL A 19 2.27 -13.52 -4.80
N THR A 20 2.57 -12.26 -4.48
CA THR A 20 3.84 -11.84 -3.90
C THR A 20 3.58 -11.11 -2.59
N ILE A 21 4.23 -11.51 -1.51
CA ILE A 21 4.06 -10.94 -0.16
C ILE A 21 5.40 -10.36 0.32
N GLY A 22 5.34 -9.22 1.00
CA GLY A 22 6.52 -8.59 1.59
C GLY A 22 7.32 -7.72 0.62
N GLY A 23 6.79 -7.43 -0.55
CA GLY A 23 7.40 -6.60 -1.57
C GLY A 23 6.67 -6.70 -2.89
N SER A 24 7.12 -5.98 -3.92
CA SER A 24 6.59 -6.15 -5.26
C SER A 24 7.40 -7.21 -6.02
N PRO A 25 6.77 -7.89 -6.99
CA PRO A 25 7.47 -8.81 -7.86
C PRO A 25 8.54 -8.07 -8.68
N LEU A 26 9.45 -8.82 -9.27
CA LEU A 26 10.37 -8.28 -10.27
C LEU A 26 9.56 -7.60 -11.39
N ARG A 27 10.17 -6.57 -11.99
CA ARG A 27 9.53 -5.83 -13.07
C ARG A 27 9.23 -6.77 -14.24
N TYR A 28 7.94 -6.99 -14.51
CA TYR A 28 7.47 -7.91 -15.56
C TYR A 28 6.88 -7.17 -16.78
N TYR A 29 6.64 -5.86 -16.68
CA TYR A 29 6.31 -5.02 -17.84
C TYR A 29 6.82 -3.58 -17.65
N LEU A 30 6.88 -2.80 -18.74
CA LEU A 30 7.58 -1.51 -18.77
C LEU A 30 7.05 -0.49 -17.75
N ALA A 31 5.74 -0.43 -17.56
CA ALA A 31 5.10 0.53 -16.66
C ALA A 31 4.92 0.02 -15.22
N SER A 32 5.41 -1.21 -14.89
CA SER A 32 5.33 -1.71 -13.52
C SER A 32 6.32 -0.98 -12.62
N THR A 33 5.85 -0.53 -11.46
CA THR A 33 6.70 0.03 -10.41
C THR A 33 7.10 -1.08 -9.45
N SER A 34 8.39 -1.24 -9.19
CA SER A 34 8.90 -2.19 -8.20
C SER A 34 9.21 -1.45 -6.90
N PHE A 35 8.66 -1.96 -5.80
CA PHE A 35 8.95 -1.48 -4.45
C PHE A 35 9.87 -2.48 -3.75
N GLY A 36 10.81 -1.99 -2.97
CA GLY A 36 11.65 -2.81 -2.12
C GLY A 36 10.88 -3.58 -1.04
N PRO A 37 11.56 -4.30 -0.15
CA PRO A 37 10.94 -5.07 0.92
C PRO A 37 10.00 -4.21 1.77
N LYS A 38 8.75 -4.69 1.95
CA LYS A 38 7.71 -3.98 2.68
C LYS A 38 6.79 -5.00 3.35
N ALA A 39 6.93 -5.18 4.65
CA ALA A 39 6.26 -6.26 5.40
C ALA A 39 4.72 -6.21 5.33
N ASN A 40 4.14 -5.02 5.16
CA ASN A 40 2.70 -4.81 5.08
C ASN A 40 2.19 -4.65 3.64
N PHE A 41 2.90 -5.19 2.66
CA PHE A 41 2.56 -5.08 1.25
C PHE A 41 2.42 -6.47 0.61
N GLY A 42 1.41 -6.62 -0.23
CA GLY A 42 1.24 -7.77 -1.11
C GLY A 42 0.80 -7.34 -2.49
N ASN A 43 1.16 -8.12 -3.48
CA ASN A 43 0.78 -7.91 -4.87
C ASN A 43 0.14 -9.18 -5.43
N LEU A 44 -0.95 -9.02 -6.17
CA LEU A 44 -1.64 -10.05 -6.90
C LEU A 44 -1.57 -9.72 -8.39
N LEU A 45 -1.08 -10.66 -9.18
CA LEU A 45 -1.15 -10.62 -10.63
C LEU A 45 -2.20 -11.63 -11.06
N ILE A 46 -3.29 -11.16 -11.65
CA ILE A 46 -4.46 -11.94 -12.02
C ILE A 46 -4.52 -12.05 -13.54
N GLU A 47 -4.55 -13.27 -14.03
CA GLU A 47 -4.73 -13.58 -15.44
C GLU A 47 -6.17 -14.01 -15.69
N VAL A 48 -6.84 -13.35 -16.62
CA VAL A 48 -8.20 -13.65 -17.03
C VAL A 48 -8.23 -14.23 -18.44
N GLU A 49 -9.22 -15.07 -18.74
CA GLU A 49 -9.34 -15.74 -20.04
C GLU A 49 -9.53 -14.72 -21.18
N LYS A 50 -10.32 -13.68 -20.95
CA LYS A 50 -10.62 -12.63 -21.94
C LYS A 50 -10.49 -11.25 -21.33
N LYS A 51 -9.92 -10.31 -22.08
CA LYS A 51 -9.71 -8.92 -21.65
C LYS A 51 -10.99 -8.23 -21.18
N GLU A 52 -12.11 -8.52 -21.81
CA GLU A 52 -13.43 -7.95 -21.51
C GLU A 52 -13.94 -8.33 -20.11
N GLN A 53 -13.44 -9.43 -19.56
CA GLN A 53 -13.79 -9.92 -18.22
C GLN A 53 -13.02 -9.22 -17.10
N SER A 54 -11.89 -8.56 -17.42
CA SER A 54 -11.04 -7.90 -16.42
C SER A 54 -11.78 -6.91 -15.53
N PRO A 55 -12.65 -6.00 -16.05
CA PRO A 55 -13.39 -5.08 -15.20
C PRO A 55 -14.37 -5.78 -14.24
N ILE A 56 -14.95 -6.89 -14.67
CA ILE A 56 -15.90 -7.69 -13.87
C ILE A 56 -15.17 -8.33 -12.68
N VAL A 57 -14.03 -8.95 -12.95
CA VAL A 57 -13.19 -9.58 -11.91
C VAL A 57 -12.65 -8.51 -10.95
N GLU A 58 -12.26 -7.34 -11.47
CA GLU A 58 -11.81 -6.20 -10.67
C GLU A 58 -12.90 -5.71 -9.70
N GLU A 59 -14.11 -5.52 -10.17
CA GLU A 59 -15.25 -5.07 -9.35
C GLU A 59 -15.60 -6.10 -8.26
N ARG A 60 -15.65 -7.39 -8.61
CA ARG A 60 -15.91 -8.48 -7.66
C ARG A 60 -14.82 -8.56 -6.59
N LEU A 61 -13.55 -8.45 -6.98
CA LEU A 61 -12.43 -8.45 -6.05
C LEU A 61 -12.50 -7.26 -5.10
N ASN A 62 -12.76 -6.06 -5.61
CA ASN A 62 -12.87 -4.86 -4.79
C ASN A 62 -14.01 -4.95 -3.78
N THR A 63 -15.15 -5.52 -4.18
CA THR A 63 -16.30 -5.75 -3.29
C THR A 63 -15.95 -6.78 -2.22
N TYR A 64 -15.40 -7.92 -2.61
CA TYR A 64 -14.98 -8.98 -1.69
C TYR A 64 -14.00 -8.49 -0.63
N VAL A 65 -12.99 -7.71 -1.04
CA VAL A 65 -11.99 -7.19 -0.09
C VAL A 65 -12.60 -6.15 0.84
N ARG A 66 -13.45 -5.25 0.38
CA ARG A 66 -14.12 -4.27 1.25
C ARG A 66 -15.00 -4.92 2.32
N GLU A 67 -15.69 -5.99 1.96
CA GLU A 67 -16.59 -6.70 2.87
C GLU A 67 -15.84 -7.55 3.90
N ASN A 68 -14.77 -8.22 3.50
CA ASN A 68 -14.06 -9.18 4.35
C ASN A 68 -12.81 -8.61 5.02
N TYR A 69 -12.22 -7.54 4.47
CA TYR A 69 -10.95 -6.94 4.94
C TYR A 69 -11.03 -5.41 4.97
N PRO A 70 -11.88 -4.81 5.82
CA PRO A 70 -12.10 -3.35 5.83
C PRO A 70 -10.84 -2.53 6.17
N ASP A 71 -9.86 -3.13 6.86
CA ASP A 71 -8.59 -2.50 7.20
C ASP A 71 -7.52 -2.62 6.09
N MET A 72 -7.83 -3.34 5.00
CA MET A 72 -6.91 -3.51 3.88
C MET A 72 -7.16 -2.45 2.80
N LEU A 73 -6.12 -1.71 2.46
CA LEU A 73 -6.14 -0.85 1.29
C LEU A 73 -5.84 -1.69 0.05
N ILE A 74 -6.84 -1.84 -0.82
CA ILE A 74 -6.67 -2.50 -2.12
C ILE A 74 -6.60 -1.47 -3.24
N ARG A 75 -5.72 -1.71 -4.19
CA ARG A 75 -5.64 -0.98 -5.45
C ARG A 75 -5.53 -1.96 -6.59
N SER A 76 -6.55 -1.99 -7.42
CA SER A 76 -6.55 -2.75 -8.66
C SER A 76 -6.28 -1.84 -9.86
N SER A 77 -5.62 -2.34 -10.86
CA SER A 77 -5.42 -1.63 -12.13
C SER A 77 -5.17 -2.62 -13.27
N LEU A 78 -5.75 -2.32 -14.41
CA LEU A 78 -5.43 -3.02 -15.66
C LEU A 78 -4.04 -2.60 -16.16
N PHE A 79 -3.38 -3.49 -16.90
CA PHE A 79 -2.12 -3.13 -17.55
C PHE A 79 -2.34 -2.02 -18.58
N LYS A 80 -1.58 -0.93 -18.41
CA LYS A 80 -1.56 0.22 -19.31
C LYS A 80 -0.17 0.40 -19.87
N LEU A 81 -0.07 0.79 -21.14
CA LEU A 81 1.21 1.13 -21.79
C LEU A 81 1.76 2.49 -21.35
N SER A 82 0.94 3.28 -20.65
CA SER A 82 1.38 4.56 -20.06
C SER A 82 2.03 4.37 -18.70
N PRO A 83 2.93 5.26 -18.28
CA PRO A 83 3.46 5.25 -16.92
C PRO A 83 2.32 5.20 -15.89
N ALA A 84 2.47 4.34 -14.89
CA ALA A 84 1.50 4.24 -13.82
C ALA A 84 1.55 5.53 -13.00
N VAL A 85 0.44 6.28 -12.98
CA VAL A 85 0.26 7.40 -12.06
C VAL A 85 -0.27 6.81 -10.74
N GLU A 86 0.41 7.06 -9.64
CA GLU A 86 0.01 6.51 -8.34
C GLU A 86 -1.34 7.04 -7.87
N ALA A 87 -1.64 8.30 -8.17
CA ALA A 87 -2.92 8.92 -7.88
C ALA A 87 -3.32 9.84 -9.03
N ALA A 88 -4.63 9.96 -9.29
CA ALA A 88 -5.15 10.89 -10.30
C ALA A 88 -5.01 12.36 -9.86
N ILE A 89 -5.05 12.59 -8.54
CA ILE A 89 -4.90 13.89 -7.90
C ILE A 89 -3.89 13.75 -6.78
N GLU A 90 -2.86 14.59 -6.79
CA GLU A 90 -1.87 14.68 -5.71
C GLU A 90 -1.82 16.12 -5.20
N ILE A 91 -1.92 16.28 -3.87
CA ILE A 91 -1.79 17.58 -3.21
C ILE A 91 -0.57 17.51 -2.31
N GLY A 92 0.42 18.36 -2.57
CA GLY A 92 1.64 18.44 -1.78
C GLY A 92 1.65 19.67 -0.88
N PHE A 93 2.01 19.50 0.39
CA PHE A 93 2.30 20.59 1.34
C PHE A 93 3.80 20.64 1.57
N ILE A 94 4.38 21.83 1.48
CA ILE A 94 5.81 22.06 1.68
C ILE A 94 5.97 23.03 2.85
N GLY A 95 6.81 22.71 3.82
CA GLY A 95 7.05 23.53 4.98
C GLY A 95 8.10 22.92 5.92
N GLU A 96 8.54 23.70 6.90
CA GLU A 96 9.58 23.27 7.84
C GLU A 96 9.03 22.56 9.08
N ASN A 97 7.76 22.82 9.43
CA ASN A 97 7.16 22.30 10.66
C ASN A 97 6.31 21.06 10.36
N ILE A 98 6.74 19.91 10.88
CA ILE A 98 6.13 18.59 10.67
C ILE A 98 4.69 18.54 11.21
N ASP A 99 4.45 19.13 12.41
CA ASP A 99 3.10 19.08 13.01
C ASP A 99 2.11 19.91 12.20
N THR A 100 2.55 21.06 11.69
CA THR A 100 1.73 21.90 10.80
C THR A 100 1.42 21.17 9.50
N LEU A 101 2.39 20.48 8.89
CA LEU A 101 2.18 19.69 7.68
C LEU A 101 1.21 18.54 7.92
N ALA A 102 1.33 17.85 9.06
CA ALA A 102 0.41 16.78 9.44
C ALA A 102 -1.02 17.30 9.60
N ALA A 103 -1.21 18.43 10.29
CA ALA A 103 -2.52 19.06 10.47
C ALA A 103 -3.15 19.51 9.15
N LEU A 104 -2.36 20.07 8.23
CA LEU A 104 -2.83 20.45 6.89
C LEU A 104 -3.22 19.22 6.05
N THR A 105 -2.45 18.15 6.13
CA THR A 105 -2.74 16.90 5.45
C THR A 105 -4.07 16.30 5.94
N GLU A 106 -4.26 16.19 7.25
CA GLU A 106 -5.51 15.71 7.83
C GLU A 106 -6.72 16.57 7.41
N ARG A 107 -6.55 17.88 7.43
CA ARG A 107 -7.62 18.80 6.99
C ARG A 107 -7.95 18.61 5.51
N ALA A 108 -6.95 18.47 4.65
CA ALA A 108 -7.17 18.21 3.22
C ALA A 108 -7.87 16.87 3.00
N MET A 109 -7.42 15.81 3.68
CA MET A 109 -8.06 14.49 3.59
C MET A 109 -9.53 14.54 4.04
N ASN A 110 -9.87 15.29 5.08
CA ASN A 110 -11.25 15.45 5.53
C ASN A 110 -12.13 16.15 4.49
N ILE A 111 -11.62 17.23 3.87
CA ILE A 111 -12.31 17.92 2.78
C ILE A 111 -12.52 16.97 1.58
N MET A 112 -11.53 16.17 1.23
CA MET A 112 -11.64 15.18 0.14
C MET A 112 -12.68 14.10 0.44
N ARG A 113 -12.81 13.65 1.70
CA ARG A 113 -13.81 12.66 2.12
C ARG A 113 -15.25 13.16 1.99
N GLU A 114 -15.46 14.47 2.00
CA GLU A 114 -16.80 15.07 1.78
C GLU A 114 -17.21 15.04 0.30
N CYS A 115 -16.31 14.67 -0.61
CA CYS A 115 -16.57 14.60 -2.04
C CYS A 115 -16.83 13.16 -2.48
N ASP A 116 -18.04 12.85 -2.89
CA ASP A 116 -18.46 11.50 -3.31
C ASP A 116 -17.69 10.95 -4.53
N MET A 117 -17.06 11.83 -5.30
CA MET A 117 -16.29 11.45 -6.50
C MET A 117 -14.85 11.05 -6.18
N VAL A 118 -14.39 11.24 -4.94
CA VAL A 118 -13.01 10.96 -4.53
C VAL A 118 -12.98 9.66 -3.72
N THR A 119 -12.17 8.71 -4.18
CA THR A 119 -11.95 7.43 -3.52
C THR A 119 -10.45 7.22 -3.25
N ASP A 120 -10.11 6.30 -2.36
CA ASP A 120 -8.72 5.92 -2.05
C ASP A 120 -7.86 7.10 -1.55
N ILE A 121 -8.40 7.88 -0.59
CA ILE A 121 -7.72 9.03 0.00
C ILE A 121 -6.66 8.55 0.98
N ARG A 122 -5.40 8.91 0.75
CA ARG A 122 -4.26 8.48 1.57
C ARG A 122 -3.20 9.57 1.70
N SER A 123 -2.42 9.48 2.77
CA SER A 123 -1.21 10.28 2.97
C SER A 123 0.02 9.46 2.57
N SER A 124 1.01 10.09 1.95
CA SER A 124 2.32 9.48 1.67
C SER A 124 3.11 9.14 2.95
N TRP A 125 2.79 9.77 4.06
CA TRP A 125 3.43 9.47 5.36
C TRP A 125 2.91 8.18 5.99
N GLY A 126 1.74 7.67 5.56
CA GLY A 126 1.10 6.50 6.14
C GLY A 126 0.62 6.72 7.57
N ASN A 127 0.39 5.63 8.28
CA ASN A 127 -0.04 5.68 9.68
C ASN A 127 1.17 5.88 10.61
N LYS A 128 0.95 6.59 11.72
CA LYS A 128 1.94 6.71 12.78
C LYS A 128 2.21 5.33 13.37
N VAL A 129 3.48 4.97 13.46
CA VAL A 129 3.94 3.72 14.10
C VAL A 129 4.69 4.06 15.39
N PRO A 130 4.54 3.26 16.46
CA PRO A 130 5.33 3.44 17.66
C PRO A 130 6.80 3.14 17.33
N VAL A 131 7.68 4.04 17.75
CA VAL A 131 9.14 3.89 17.61
C VAL A 131 9.74 3.78 19.00
N TRP A 132 10.56 2.75 19.20
CA TRP A 132 11.36 2.63 20.42
C TRP A 132 12.65 3.40 20.23
N GLU A 133 12.83 4.43 21.04
CA GLU A 133 14.05 5.23 21.05
C GLU A 133 14.83 4.94 22.34
N PRO A 134 15.88 4.10 22.29
CA PRO A 134 16.63 3.73 23.48
C PRO A 134 17.45 4.93 23.99
N ALA A 135 17.23 5.32 25.23
CA ALA A 135 18.04 6.34 25.90
C ALA A 135 19.33 5.73 26.43
N TYR A 136 20.39 5.74 25.61
CA TYR A 136 21.69 5.21 25.99
C TYR A 136 22.42 6.13 26.97
N SER A 137 22.80 5.56 28.15
CA SER A 137 23.66 6.22 29.12
C SER A 137 25.11 5.78 28.91
N GLN A 138 25.98 6.71 28.52
CA GLN A 138 27.42 6.45 28.31
C GLN A 138 28.10 5.83 29.56
N GLU A 139 27.80 6.38 30.72
CA GLU A 139 28.38 5.92 31.99
C GLU A 139 28.00 4.48 32.33
N ARG A 140 26.70 4.15 32.18
CA ARG A 140 26.21 2.79 32.44
C ARG A 140 26.71 1.80 31.38
N GLY A 141 26.75 2.23 30.11
CA GLY A 141 27.25 1.42 29.00
C GLY A 141 28.72 1.04 29.19
N GLN A 142 29.57 1.99 29.57
CA GLN A 142 30.99 1.71 29.85
C GLN A 142 31.19 0.72 31.01
N ARG A 143 30.41 0.85 32.08
CA ARG A 143 30.45 -0.09 33.23
C ARG A 143 30.05 -1.52 32.85
N LEU A 144 29.15 -1.66 31.90
CA LEU A 144 28.61 -2.96 31.46
C LEU A 144 29.31 -3.49 30.20
N GLY A 145 30.28 -2.77 29.63
CA GLY A 145 30.94 -3.15 28.38
C GLY A 145 30.05 -3.09 27.14
N ILE A 146 28.92 -2.36 27.21
CA ILE A 146 27.96 -2.22 26.12
C ILE A 146 28.26 -0.93 25.36
N THR A 147 28.41 -1.02 24.05
CA THR A 147 28.64 0.14 23.19
C THR A 147 27.33 0.72 22.67
N ARG A 148 27.33 2.01 22.28
CA ARG A 148 26.15 2.65 21.67
C ARG A 148 25.70 1.95 20.37
N GLN A 149 26.62 1.29 19.68
CA GLN A 149 26.34 0.56 18.43
C GLN A 149 25.70 -0.80 18.66
N SER A 150 25.75 -1.33 19.89
CA SER A 150 25.16 -2.62 20.27
C SER A 150 23.76 -2.51 20.86
N VAL A 151 23.22 -1.29 20.98
CA VAL A 151 21.87 -0.97 21.42
C VAL A 151 21.03 -0.47 20.25
#